data_f8a2e3b398008a9465f494ac9478f568
#
_entry.id   f8a2e3b398008a9465f494ac9478f568
#
_cell.length_a   1.000
_cell.length_b   1.000
_cell.length_c   1.000
_cell.angle_alpha   90.00
_cell.angle_beta   90.00
_cell.angle_gamma   90.00
#
_symmetry.space_group_name_H-M   'P 1'
#
loop_
_entity.id
_entity.type
_entity.pdbx_description
1 polymer ?
#
loop_
_entity_poly.entity_id
_entity_poly.type
_entity_poly.pdbx_seq_one_letter_code
_entity_poly.pdbx_strand_id
1 'polypeptide(L)'
;MTGCVEAAVSIARMLTRSLAALATLLLLALGACSEEDAGKDSSASDPATSATAESSQEAGQAPSDAAGTCTYSPDGMQAAKQVDPPPAEPTETGKVDATLKTNVGDLKVVLDAGKTPCTVNSFLSLAEQGYFDDTQCHRLTTQGIYVLQCGDPTATGSGGPGYQFDDELTGKETYGAGTLAMANAGPGTNGSQFFIVYQDSMLDPNYTVFGTVDAAGIKTVQGVAAKGTTNGQPDGAPKQAVTITGVG
;
A
#
# COMPACT_ATOMS: atom_id res chain seq x y z
N MET A 1 31.57 8.50 -59.86
CA MET A 1 32.68 7.58 -60.07
C MET A 1 33.38 7.36 -58.76
N THR A 2 33.42 6.12 -58.33
CA THR A 2 34.28 5.55 -57.28
C THR A 2 34.07 6.07 -55.84
N GLY A 3 33.52 5.17 -54.99
CA GLY A 3 33.55 5.31 -53.54
C GLY A 3 32.45 4.53 -52.79
N CYS A 4 32.01 3.39 -53.29
CA CYS A 4 31.32 2.35 -52.53
C CYS A 4 32.34 1.32 -52.05
N VAL A 5 32.01 0.67 -50.90
CA VAL A 5 32.69 -0.47 -50.29
C VAL A 5 33.81 -0.09 -49.32
N GLU A 6 33.41 -0.05 -48.03
CA GLU A 6 34.20 -0.61 -46.93
C GLU A 6 33.52 -0.24 -45.58
N ALA A 7 32.55 -1.03 -45.17
CA ALA A 7 32.08 -1.04 -43.76
C ALA A 7 31.26 -2.31 -43.48
N ALA A 8 31.75 -3.44 -43.85
CA ALA A 8 31.08 -4.73 -43.55
C ALA A 8 32.09 -5.81 -43.17
N VAL A 9 32.91 -5.58 -42.16
CA VAL A 9 33.71 -6.64 -41.50
C VAL A 9 34.14 -6.12 -40.12
N SER A 10 33.29 -6.23 -39.12
CA SER A 10 33.76 -6.22 -37.72
C SER A 10 32.69 -6.61 -36.70
N ILE A 11 31.79 -7.51 -37.04
CA ILE A 11 30.84 -8.11 -36.05
C ILE A 11 30.88 -9.64 -36.14
N ALA A 12 32.04 -10.23 -35.94
CA ALA A 12 32.14 -11.67 -35.83
C ALA A 12 33.43 -12.08 -35.12
N ARG A 13 33.61 -11.68 -33.88
CA ARG A 13 34.65 -12.24 -33.01
C ARG A 13 34.44 -11.79 -31.56
N MET A 14 33.39 -12.30 -30.89
CA MET A 14 33.32 -12.37 -29.40
C MET A 14 32.25 -13.34 -28.95
N LEU A 15 32.25 -14.51 -29.49
CA LEU A 15 31.52 -15.66 -28.95
C LEU A 15 32.51 -16.83 -28.99
N THR A 16 33.19 -17.07 -27.90
CA THR A 16 33.75 -18.37 -27.47
C THR A 16 34.79 -18.12 -26.37
N ARG A 17 34.47 -18.58 -25.21
CA ARG A 17 35.31 -18.88 -24.03
C ARG A 17 34.54 -18.40 -22.79
N SER A 18 33.90 -19.24 -21.96
CA SER A 18 34.45 -20.30 -21.17
C SER A 18 33.35 -21.20 -20.66
N LEU A 19 33.33 -22.38 -21.13
CA LEU A 19 32.88 -23.56 -20.41
C LEU A 19 34.14 -24.24 -19.93
N ALA A 20 34.33 -24.42 -18.64
CA ALA A 20 34.97 -25.58 -18.03
C ALA A 20 35.31 -25.36 -16.57
N ALA A 21 34.96 -26.36 -15.82
CA ALA A 21 35.59 -26.85 -14.60
C ALA A 21 35.10 -26.15 -13.29
N LEU A 22 34.64 -26.80 -12.26
CA LEU A 22 35.00 -28.14 -11.75
C LEU A 22 33.90 -28.65 -10.82
N ALA A 23 33.48 -29.84 -11.03
CA ALA A 23 32.95 -30.76 -10.03
C ALA A 23 34.13 -31.35 -9.27
N THR A 24 34.03 -31.56 -8.01
CA THR A 24 34.72 -32.47 -7.07
C THR A 24 34.68 -31.81 -5.69
N LEU A 25 34.36 -32.40 -4.59
CA LEU A 25 34.45 -33.73 -3.98
C LEU A 25 33.75 -33.59 -2.63
N LEU A 26 32.75 -34.33 -2.26
CA LEU A 26 32.74 -35.67 -1.66
C LEU A 26 33.17 -35.71 -0.19
N LEU A 27 32.23 -36.17 0.60
CA LEU A 27 32.30 -37.22 1.66
C LEU A 27 32.57 -36.85 3.12
N LEU A 28 31.58 -37.30 3.91
CA LEU A 28 31.67 -38.05 5.16
C LEU A 28 31.99 -37.29 6.46
N ALA A 29 30.98 -37.29 7.32
CA ALA A 29 31.13 -37.98 8.62
C ALA A 29 29.75 -38.23 9.23
N LEU A 30 29.41 -39.46 9.25
CA LEU A 30 28.46 -40.14 10.14
C LEU A 30 29.05 -40.11 11.56
N GLY A 31 28.21 -39.85 12.52
CA GLY A 31 28.54 -39.94 13.93
C GLY A 31 27.23 -40.10 14.69
N ALA A 32 26.91 -41.31 14.87
CA ALA A 32 25.88 -41.98 15.63
C ALA A 32 26.24 -42.04 17.12
N CYS A 33 25.22 -42.44 17.87
CA CYS A 33 25.15 -43.06 19.20
C CYS A 33 24.51 -42.15 20.23
N SER A 34 23.30 -42.53 20.66
CA SER A 34 22.94 -43.60 21.61
C SER A 34 22.97 -43.11 23.03
N GLU A 35 22.02 -43.29 23.80
CA GLU A 35 21.19 -44.27 24.47
C GLU A 35 20.58 -43.55 25.70
N GLU A 36 19.29 -43.69 25.85
CA GLU A 36 18.54 -44.29 26.94
C GLU A 36 19.09 -44.13 28.38
N ASP A 37 18.27 -43.59 29.25
CA ASP A 37 17.90 -44.31 30.46
C ASP A 37 16.55 -43.85 31.03
N ALA A 38 15.80 -44.83 31.45
CA ALA A 38 14.50 -44.79 32.05
C ALA A 38 14.62 -44.67 33.59
N GLY A 39 13.74 -43.95 34.21
CA GLY A 39 13.62 -43.89 35.67
C GLY A 39 12.24 -43.41 36.11
N LYS A 40 11.37 -44.39 36.34
CA LYS A 40 10.12 -44.32 37.11
C LYS A 40 10.37 -43.79 38.53
N ASP A 41 9.46 -42.97 39.11
CA ASP A 41 8.47 -43.45 40.06
C ASP A 41 7.69 -42.31 40.72
N SER A 42 6.40 -42.48 40.75
CA SER A 42 5.32 -42.21 41.71
C SER A 42 5.52 -41.22 42.86
N SER A 43 4.62 -40.28 43.02
CA SER A 43 3.53 -40.34 44.02
C SER A 43 2.81 -39.01 44.18
N ALA A 44 1.54 -39.03 43.97
CA ALA A 44 0.38 -38.34 44.53
C ALA A 44 0.59 -37.30 45.64
N SER A 45 -0.06 -36.17 45.46
CA SER A 45 -1.15 -35.68 46.36
C SER A 45 -1.64 -34.31 45.84
N ASP A 46 -2.89 -34.24 45.45
CA ASP A 46 -3.77 -33.08 45.44
C ASP A 46 -4.16 -32.67 46.91
N PRO A 47 -4.90 -31.60 47.15
CA PRO A 47 -5.47 -30.54 46.31
C PRO A 47 -5.36 -29.13 46.90
N ALA A 48 -5.69 -28.11 46.18
CA ALA A 48 -6.64 -27.03 46.53
C ALA A 48 -6.45 -25.73 45.73
N THR A 49 -7.43 -25.46 44.92
CA THR A 49 -8.34 -24.31 44.93
C THR A 49 -7.83 -22.94 44.45
N SER A 50 -8.49 -22.55 43.39
CA SER A 50 -8.97 -21.21 43.03
C SER A 50 -7.97 -20.19 42.47
N ALA A 51 -8.10 -19.81 41.24
CA ALA A 51 -8.89 -18.67 40.83
C ALA A 51 -8.79 -18.50 39.33
N THR A 52 -9.92 -18.66 38.71
CA THR A 52 -10.28 -18.24 37.36
C THR A 52 -9.97 -16.76 37.17
N ALA A 53 -9.21 -16.45 36.14
CA ALA A 53 -9.29 -15.16 35.47
C ALA A 53 -9.18 -15.43 33.97
N GLU A 54 -10.29 -15.81 33.37
CA GLU A 54 -10.51 -15.68 31.95
C GLU A 54 -10.50 -14.19 31.61
N SER A 55 -9.45 -13.73 30.97
CA SER A 55 -9.48 -12.49 30.22
C SER A 55 -9.73 -12.85 28.75
N SER A 56 -10.99 -13.04 28.42
CA SER A 56 -11.46 -13.01 27.05
C SER A 56 -11.36 -11.57 26.56
N GLN A 57 -10.31 -11.23 25.85
CA GLN A 57 -10.30 -10.05 25.01
C GLN A 57 -11.09 -10.37 23.75
N GLU A 58 -12.36 -10.08 23.83
CA GLU A 58 -13.25 -9.95 22.69
C GLU A 58 -12.87 -8.68 21.95
N ALA A 59 -12.22 -8.83 20.80
CA ALA A 59 -12.03 -7.75 19.84
C ALA A 59 -13.37 -7.47 19.16
N GLY A 60 -14.24 -6.79 19.88
CA GLY A 60 -15.47 -6.23 19.37
C GLY A 60 -15.25 -4.74 19.12
N GLN A 61 -14.83 -4.39 17.92
CA GLN A 61 -14.84 -3.00 17.47
C GLN A 61 -16.29 -2.62 17.20
N ALA A 62 -16.88 -1.84 18.10
CA ALA A 62 -18.21 -1.27 17.93
C ALA A 62 -18.16 -0.24 16.78
N PRO A 63 -19.24 -0.14 15.96
CA PRO A 63 -19.35 0.96 15.01
C PRO A 63 -19.38 2.29 15.79
N SER A 64 -18.50 3.20 15.43
CA SER A 64 -18.47 4.55 16.00
C SER A 64 -19.68 5.34 15.50
N ASP A 65 -20.74 5.33 16.27
CA ASP A 65 -21.81 6.30 16.15
C ASP A 65 -21.41 7.57 16.92
N ALA A 66 -21.34 8.67 16.20
CA ALA A 66 -20.92 10.03 16.55
C ALA A 66 -19.45 10.30 16.24
N ALA A 67 -19.20 11.47 15.67
CA ALA A 67 -17.87 11.98 15.33
C ALA A 67 -16.88 11.79 16.49
N GLY A 68 -16.22 10.62 16.49
CA GLY A 68 -15.24 10.28 17.51
C GLY A 68 -13.99 11.13 17.32
N THR A 69 -13.29 11.40 18.41
CA THR A 69 -12.00 12.07 18.37
C THR A 69 -10.98 11.19 17.62
N CYS A 70 -10.39 11.71 16.56
CA CYS A 70 -9.35 11.04 15.78
C CYS A 70 -8.00 11.14 16.48
N THR A 71 -7.19 10.09 16.36
CA THR A 71 -5.84 10.06 16.89
C THR A 71 -4.84 9.96 15.73
N TYR A 72 -3.95 10.93 15.63
CA TYR A 72 -2.85 10.97 14.65
C TYR A 72 -1.54 10.92 15.42
N SER A 73 -0.89 9.76 15.42
CA SER A 73 0.32 9.49 16.19
C SER A 73 1.56 9.64 15.30
N PRO A 74 2.69 10.17 15.80
CA PRO A 74 3.93 10.17 15.04
C PRO A 74 4.28 8.75 14.57
N ASP A 75 4.64 8.60 13.31
CA ASP A 75 5.05 7.32 12.71
C ASP A 75 6.54 7.02 12.92
N GLY A 76 7.28 7.95 13.55
CA GLY A 76 8.72 7.86 13.78
C GLY A 76 9.57 8.17 12.55
N MET A 77 8.95 8.55 11.44
CA MET A 77 9.63 8.93 10.20
C MET A 77 9.62 10.46 10.01
N GLN A 78 10.51 10.95 9.19
CA GLN A 78 10.46 12.35 8.77
C GLN A 78 9.36 12.52 7.72
N ALA A 79 8.51 13.54 7.91
CA ALA A 79 7.50 13.88 6.91
C ALA A 79 8.14 14.18 5.54
N ALA A 80 7.56 13.62 4.48
CA ALA A 80 8.01 13.83 3.09
C ALA A 80 7.81 15.29 2.62
N LYS A 81 6.78 15.95 3.13
CA LYS A 81 6.58 17.40 3.11
C LYS A 81 6.17 17.84 4.51
N GLN A 82 6.63 19.02 4.93
CA GLN A 82 6.29 19.60 6.24
C GLN A 82 4.80 19.91 6.27
N VAL A 83 4.09 19.27 7.17
CA VAL A 83 2.66 19.48 7.44
C VAL A 83 2.38 19.32 8.93
N ASP A 84 1.32 19.94 9.38
CA ASP A 84 0.79 19.72 10.71
C ASP A 84 -0.18 18.54 10.71
N PRO A 85 -0.23 17.72 11.78
CA PRO A 85 -1.27 16.72 11.93
C PRO A 85 -2.66 17.37 11.89
N PRO A 86 -3.69 16.67 11.38
CA PRO A 86 -5.05 17.20 11.35
C PRO A 86 -5.58 17.43 12.77
N PRO A 87 -6.58 18.32 12.95
CA PRO A 87 -7.28 18.42 14.22
C PRO A 87 -7.91 17.08 14.61
N ALA A 88 -7.94 16.79 15.91
CA ALA A 88 -8.50 15.55 16.42
C ALA A 88 -10.02 15.43 16.16
N GLU A 89 -10.71 16.55 16.03
CA GLU A 89 -12.15 16.59 15.76
C GLU A 89 -12.35 16.80 14.26
N PRO A 90 -12.97 15.82 13.54
CA PRO A 90 -13.31 15.98 12.13
C PRO A 90 -14.27 17.16 11.91
N THR A 91 -14.00 17.96 10.88
CA THR A 91 -14.85 19.12 10.54
C THR A 91 -15.98 18.77 9.59
N GLU A 92 -15.77 17.70 8.79
CA GLU A 92 -16.71 17.27 7.76
C GLU A 92 -17.54 16.07 8.20
N THR A 93 -18.78 16.00 7.72
CA THR A 93 -19.71 14.91 7.95
C THR A 93 -20.43 14.51 6.67
N GLY A 94 -20.86 13.24 6.60
CA GLY A 94 -21.59 12.75 5.42
C GLY A 94 -20.71 12.61 4.20
N LYS A 95 -21.22 13.04 3.04
CA LYS A 95 -20.49 12.99 1.76
C LYS A 95 -19.90 14.34 1.45
N VAL A 96 -18.62 14.34 1.03
CA VAL A 96 -17.89 15.56 0.67
C VAL A 96 -17.39 15.40 -0.78
N ASP A 97 -17.79 16.31 -1.64
CA ASP A 97 -17.29 16.35 -3.01
C ASP A 97 -15.91 17.00 -3.04
N ALA A 98 -14.98 16.38 -3.77
CA ALA A 98 -13.65 16.93 -4.01
C ALA A 98 -13.17 16.61 -5.43
N THR A 99 -12.10 17.27 -5.87
CA THR A 99 -11.50 17.03 -7.18
C THR A 99 -10.00 16.86 -7.05
N LEU A 100 -9.48 15.70 -7.43
CA LEU A 100 -8.06 15.51 -7.66
C LEU A 100 -7.72 16.08 -9.04
N LYS A 101 -7.11 17.26 -9.08
CA LYS A 101 -6.63 17.87 -10.31
C LYS A 101 -5.35 17.18 -10.74
N THR A 102 -5.30 16.70 -11.98
CA THR A 102 -4.13 15.98 -12.47
C THR A 102 -3.70 16.44 -13.86
N ASN A 103 -2.46 16.16 -14.23
CA ASN A 103 -1.94 16.44 -15.57
C ASN A 103 -2.59 15.57 -16.68
N VAL A 104 -3.39 14.57 -16.31
CA VAL A 104 -4.08 13.67 -17.26
C VAL A 104 -5.59 13.91 -17.31
N GLY A 105 -6.09 14.84 -16.52
CA GLY A 105 -7.49 15.23 -16.36
C GLY A 105 -7.94 15.21 -14.90
N ASP A 106 -9.03 15.89 -14.61
CA ASP A 106 -9.60 15.98 -13.28
C ASP A 106 -10.34 14.69 -12.92
N LEU A 107 -10.11 14.21 -11.70
CA LEU A 107 -10.80 13.05 -11.13
C LEU A 107 -11.74 13.56 -10.04
N LYS A 108 -13.03 13.54 -10.31
CA LYS A 108 -14.04 13.90 -9.31
C LYS A 108 -14.20 12.78 -8.33
N VAL A 109 -14.13 13.09 -7.05
CA VAL A 109 -14.24 12.13 -5.96
C VAL A 109 -15.34 12.53 -4.99
N VAL A 110 -16.00 11.56 -4.39
CA VAL A 110 -16.93 11.74 -3.30
C VAL A 110 -16.35 11.02 -2.09
N LEU A 111 -15.93 11.76 -1.08
CA LEU A 111 -15.38 11.26 0.17
C LEU A 111 -16.52 10.94 1.15
N ASP A 112 -16.35 9.91 1.98
CA ASP A 112 -17.38 9.42 2.92
C ASP A 112 -17.02 9.72 4.38
N ALA A 113 -17.07 11.00 4.77
CA ALA A 113 -16.80 11.42 6.15
C ALA A 113 -17.82 10.83 7.16
N GLY A 114 -18.97 10.35 6.68
CA GLY A 114 -19.94 9.68 7.54
C GLY A 114 -19.52 8.26 7.95
N LYS A 115 -18.66 7.60 7.15
CA LYS A 115 -18.17 6.24 7.44
C LYS A 115 -16.73 6.22 7.91
N THR A 116 -15.91 7.13 7.39
CA THR A 116 -14.48 7.18 7.65
C THR A 116 -14.05 8.61 8.00
N PRO A 117 -14.58 9.17 9.12
CA PRO A 117 -14.36 10.55 9.49
C PRO A 117 -12.88 10.89 9.69
N CYS A 118 -12.10 10.03 10.31
CA CYS A 118 -10.69 10.30 10.58
C CYS A 118 -9.84 10.27 9.31
N THR A 119 -10.13 9.35 8.42
CA THR A 119 -9.44 9.24 7.12
C THR A 119 -9.76 10.45 6.24
N VAL A 120 -11.03 10.85 6.15
CA VAL A 120 -11.43 12.03 5.35
C VAL A 120 -10.86 13.31 5.94
N ASN A 121 -10.86 13.45 7.28
CA ASN A 121 -10.26 14.57 7.98
C ASN A 121 -8.76 14.69 7.68
N SER A 122 -8.03 13.57 7.73
CA SER A 122 -6.60 13.53 7.37
C SER A 122 -6.37 13.92 5.91
N PHE A 123 -7.14 13.33 4.99
CA PHE A 123 -7.01 13.59 3.57
C PHE A 123 -7.27 15.06 3.22
N LEU A 124 -8.32 15.66 3.75
CA LEU A 124 -8.66 17.06 3.50
C LEU A 124 -7.65 18.02 4.13
N SER A 125 -7.21 17.75 5.35
CA SER A 125 -6.17 18.55 6.02
C SER A 125 -4.85 18.55 5.22
N LEU A 126 -4.43 17.40 4.71
CA LEU A 126 -3.25 17.29 3.85
C LEU A 126 -3.45 18.05 2.52
N ALA A 127 -4.67 17.97 1.95
CA ALA A 127 -5.02 18.68 0.74
C ALA A 127 -4.96 20.21 0.93
N GLU A 128 -5.54 20.72 2.00
CA GLU A 128 -5.53 22.16 2.36
C GLU A 128 -4.11 22.70 2.57
N GLN A 129 -3.21 21.86 3.09
CA GLN A 129 -1.80 22.18 3.29
C GLN A 129 -0.95 22.04 2.00
N GLY A 130 -1.56 21.69 0.86
CA GLY A 130 -0.85 21.48 -0.42
C GLY A 130 0.08 20.26 -0.41
N TYR A 131 -0.16 19.30 0.49
CA TYR A 131 0.69 18.12 0.61
C TYR A 131 0.74 17.30 -0.68
N PHE A 132 -0.39 17.20 -1.37
CA PHE A 132 -0.51 16.44 -2.62
C PHE A 132 -0.07 17.22 -3.87
N ASP A 133 0.17 18.53 -3.75
CA ASP A 133 0.51 19.37 -4.90
C ASP A 133 1.85 18.96 -5.50
N ASP A 134 1.86 18.81 -6.83
CA ASP A 134 3.02 18.38 -7.62
C ASP A 134 3.57 16.99 -7.22
N THR A 135 2.70 16.11 -6.71
CA THR A 135 3.08 14.74 -6.37
C THR A 135 2.70 13.73 -7.45
N GLN A 136 3.54 12.72 -7.64
CA GLN A 136 3.31 11.68 -8.64
C GLN A 136 2.62 10.46 -8.03
N CYS A 137 1.71 9.85 -8.79
CA CYS A 137 1.27 8.50 -8.51
C CYS A 137 2.40 7.53 -8.91
N HIS A 138 2.97 6.90 -7.92
CA HIS A 138 4.24 6.18 -8.05
C HIS A 138 4.09 4.71 -8.43
N ARG A 139 2.89 4.13 -8.30
CA ARG A 139 2.65 2.70 -8.56
C ARG A 139 1.37 2.49 -9.34
N LEU A 140 1.46 1.64 -10.34
CA LEU A 140 0.36 1.12 -11.14
C LEU A 140 0.45 -0.40 -11.16
N THR A 141 -0.67 -1.09 -10.90
CA THR A 141 -0.77 -2.54 -11.08
C THR A 141 -1.74 -2.85 -12.21
N THR A 142 -1.40 -3.81 -13.06
CA THR A 142 -2.16 -4.16 -14.28
C THR A 142 -2.52 -5.62 -14.36
N GLN A 143 -2.26 -6.40 -13.30
CA GLN A 143 -2.60 -7.81 -13.20
C GLN A 143 -2.86 -8.19 -11.74
N GLY A 144 -3.84 -9.06 -11.51
CA GLY A 144 -4.24 -9.50 -10.18
C GLY A 144 -5.09 -8.47 -9.45
N ILE A 145 -4.51 -7.32 -9.14
CA ILE A 145 -5.21 -6.13 -8.68
C ILE A 145 -4.98 -4.98 -9.67
N TYR A 146 -5.92 -4.04 -9.72
CA TYR A 146 -5.94 -2.97 -10.72
C TYR A 146 -6.05 -1.62 -10.03
N VAL A 147 -4.91 -1.10 -9.56
CA VAL A 147 -4.85 0.13 -8.76
C VAL A 147 -3.82 1.11 -9.31
N LEU A 148 -4.12 2.40 -9.14
CA LEU A 148 -3.17 3.50 -9.26
C LEU A 148 -2.95 4.08 -7.86
N GLN A 149 -1.74 3.97 -7.33
CA GLN A 149 -1.38 4.42 -5.98
C GLN A 149 -0.62 5.74 -6.03
N CYS A 150 -1.05 6.65 -5.17
CA CYS A 150 -0.62 8.04 -5.09
C CYS A 150 -0.39 8.45 -3.62
N GLY A 151 -0.11 9.74 -3.36
CA GLY A 151 -0.10 10.31 -2.02
C GLY A 151 1.25 10.26 -1.31
N ASP A 152 2.31 9.85 -2.01
CA ASP A 152 3.69 9.94 -1.54
C ASP A 152 4.45 11.05 -2.31
N PRO A 153 4.79 12.19 -1.67
CA PRO A 153 5.53 13.25 -2.32
C PRO A 153 6.91 12.86 -2.82
N THR A 154 7.51 11.81 -2.24
CA THR A 154 8.82 11.30 -2.68
C THR A 154 8.74 10.40 -3.89
N ALA A 155 7.56 9.92 -4.25
CA ALA A 155 7.29 8.95 -5.30
C ALA A 155 8.07 7.61 -5.15
N THR A 156 8.52 7.28 -3.94
CA THR A 156 9.26 6.04 -3.65
C THR A 156 8.37 4.91 -3.14
N GLY A 157 7.14 5.24 -2.70
CA GLY A 157 6.23 4.34 -2.01
C GLY A 157 6.49 4.25 -0.49
N SER A 158 7.45 5.01 0.03
CA SER A 158 7.83 5.00 1.45
C SER A 158 7.59 6.34 2.16
N GLY A 159 7.28 7.40 1.42
CA GLY A 159 7.03 8.72 1.99
C GLY A 159 5.64 8.81 2.63
N GLY A 160 5.56 9.57 3.71
CA GLY A 160 4.34 9.80 4.48
C GLY A 160 4.34 11.18 5.13
N PRO A 161 3.29 11.53 5.87
CA PRO A 161 3.12 12.85 6.47
C PRO A 161 3.82 13.01 7.81
N GLY A 162 4.55 11.98 8.30
CA GLY A 162 5.18 11.95 9.61
C GLY A 162 4.26 11.55 10.75
N TYR A 163 3.04 11.15 10.42
CA TYR A 163 2.08 10.57 11.35
C TYR A 163 1.31 9.42 10.72
N GLN A 164 0.72 8.60 11.57
CA GLN A 164 -0.15 7.50 11.19
C GLN A 164 -1.43 7.50 12.04
N PHE A 165 -2.46 6.82 11.54
CA PHE A 165 -3.74 6.66 12.23
C PHE A 165 -4.38 5.31 11.93
N ASP A 166 -5.33 4.93 12.78
CA ASP A 166 -5.99 3.64 12.73
C ASP A 166 -6.88 3.47 11.49
N ASP A 167 -7.14 2.22 11.14
CA ASP A 167 -8.05 1.85 10.08
C ASP A 167 -9.51 2.09 10.51
N GLU A 168 -10.33 2.50 9.56
CA GLU A 168 -11.79 2.61 9.73
C GLU A 168 -12.47 1.54 8.88
N LEU A 169 -12.43 0.29 9.36
CA LEU A 169 -12.88 -0.91 8.65
C LEU A 169 -14.17 -1.47 9.25
N THR A 170 -14.99 -2.06 8.39
CA THR A 170 -16.16 -2.86 8.77
C THR A 170 -15.89 -4.36 8.68
N GLY A 171 -14.77 -4.76 8.07
CA GLY A 171 -14.42 -6.14 7.73
C GLY A 171 -15.19 -6.69 6.52
N LYS A 172 -15.89 -5.83 5.78
CA LYS A 172 -16.70 -6.18 4.61
C LYS A 172 -16.35 -5.32 3.39
N GLU A 173 -15.19 -4.67 3.42
CA GLU A 173 -14.73 -3.80 2.35
C GLU A 173 -14.62 -4.58 1.05
N THR A 174 -15.03 -3.94 -0.04
CA THR A 174 -14.90 -4.46 -1.40
C THR A 174 -14.24 -3.41 -2.28
N TYR A 175 -13.45 -3.86 -3.24
CA TYR A 175 -12.61 -2.96 -4.04
C TYR A 175 -13.01 -3.06 -5.51
N GLY A 176 -14.25 -2.65 -5.79
CA GLY A 176 -14.75 -2.50 -7.15
C GLY A 176 -14.19 -1.28 -7.86
N ALA A 177 -14.34 -1.23 -9.18
CA ALA A 177 -13.92 -0.07 -9.98
C ALA A 177 -14.60 1.21 -9.45
N GLY A 178 -13.80 2.24 -9.21
CA GLY A 178 -14.23 3.50 -8.61
C GLY A 178 -13.92 3.63 -7.13
N THR A 179 -13.47 2.58 -6.45
CA THR A 179 -13.10 2.67 -5.04
C THR A 179 -11.86 3.54 -4.84
N LEU A 180 -11.93 4.43 -3.85
CA LEU A 180 -10.81 5.19 -3.32
C LEU A 180 -10.52 4.69 -1.90
N ALA A 181 -9.31 4.15 -1.68
CA ALA A 181 -8.95 3.54 -0.40
C ALA A 181 -7.54 3.91 0.05
N MET A 182 -7.30 3.86 1.37
CA MET A 182 -5.98 4.11 1.95
C MET A 182 -5.03 2.95 1.67
N ALA A 183 -3.79 3.28 1.36
CA ALA A 183 -2.69 2.32 1.40
C ALA A 183 -2.04 2.35 2.79
N ASN A 184 -1.69 1.18 3.31
CA ASN A 184 -1.05 1.02 4.61
C ASN A 184 0.08 -0.03 4.56
N ALA A 185 0.90 -0.09 5.59
CA ALA A 185 1.97 -1.07 5.78
C ALA A 185 1.60 -2.15 6.83
N GLY A 186 0.31 -2.28 7.11
CA GLY A 186 -0.29 -3.16 8.11
C GLY A 186 -1.33 -2.41 8.93
N PRO A 187 -2.02 -3.07 9.85
CA PRO A 187 -3.08 -2.45 10.65
C PRO A 187 -2.62 -1.19 11.37
N GLY A 188 -3.44 -0.13 11.33
CA GLY A 188 -3.19 1.13 12.06
C GLY A 188 -2.05 1.97 11.51
N THR A 189 -1.62 1.77 10.25
CA THR A 189 -0.51 2.51 9.64
C THR A 189 -0.93 3.37 8.45
N ASN A 190 -2.17 3.85 8.44
CA ASN A 190 -2.60 4.81 7.43
C ASN A 190 -1.83 6.11 7.58
N GLY A 191 -1.36 6.68 6.48
CA GLY A 191 -0.66 7.96 6.43
C GLY A 191 -1.28 8.87 5.38
N SER A 192 -0.53 9.14 4.30
CA SER A 192 -1.00 9.97 3.19
C SER A 192 -1.24 9.20 1.89
N GLN A 193 -0.74 7.97 1.80
CA GLN A 193 -0.84 7.20 0.56
C GLN A 193 -2.23 6.59 0.39
N PHE A 194 -2.75 6.66 -0.82
CA PHE A 194 -4.05 6.11 -1.20
C PHE A 194 -3.98 5.48 -2.59
N PHE A 195 -4.98 4.68 -2.93
CA PHE A 195 -5.09 4.11 -4.26
C PHE A 195 -6.49 4.23 -4.84
N ILE A 196 -6.54 4.33 -6.15
CA ILE A 196 -7.74 4.33 -6.97
C ILE A 196 -7.86 2.99 -7.64
N VAL A 197 -8.95 2.28 -7.41
CA VAL A 197 -9.27 1.02 -8.08
C VAL A 197 -9.92 1.34 -9.42
N TYR A 198 -9.26 1.03 -10.53
CA TYR A 198 -9.78 1.34 -11.86
C TYR A 198 -10.47 0.14 -12.57
N GLN A 199 -10.36 -1.05 -11.99
CA GLN A 199 -11.07 -2.27 -12.37
C GLN A 199 -11.24 -3.13 -11.13
N ASP A 200 -12.32 -3.93 -11.04
CA ASP A 200 -12.61 -4.78 -9.90
C ASP A 200 -11.36 -5.57 -9.48
N SER A 201 -11.02 -5.48 -8.20
CA SER A 201 -9.81 -6.05 -7.62
C SER A 201 -10.16 -6.90 -6.41
N MET A 202 -9.56 -8.07 -6.32
CA MET A 202 -9.72 -8.96 -5.17
C MET A 202 -8.60 -8.65 -4.16
N LEU A 203 -8.95 -7.90 -3.12
CA LEU A 203 -8.10 -7.56 -2.00
C LEU A 203 -8.80 -8.00 -0.72
N ASP A 204 -8.02 -8.41 0.28
CA ASP A 204 -8.54 -8.63 1.63
C ASP A 204 -9.04 -7.30 2.22
N PRO A 205 -10.08 -7.32 3.09
CA PRO A 205 -10.74 -6.13 3.62
C PRO A 205 -9.89 -5.40 4.68
N ASN A 206 -8.64 -5.04 4.31
CA ASN A 206 -7.64 -4.46 5.20
C ASN A 206 -7.30 -3.00 4.86
N TYR A 207 -8.02 -2.40 3.91
CA TYR A 207 -7.76 -1.04 3.44
C TYR A 207 -9.01 -0.18 3.61
N THR A 208 -8.91 0.90 4.37
CA THR A 208 -10.03 1.82 4.61
C THR A 208 -10.54 2.43 3.31
N VAL A 209 -11.79 2.09 2.95
CA VAL A 209 -12.48 2.68 1.79
C VAL A 209 -13.11 4.00 2.23
N PHE A 210 -12.52 5.12 1.80
CA PHE A 210 -12.93 6.44 2.25
C PHE A 210 -13.60 7.30 1.18
N GLY A 211 -13.77 6.78 -0.05
CA GLY A 211 -14.45 7.51 -1.10
C GLY A 211 -14.64 6.72 -2.38
N THR A 212 -15.14 7.44 -3.37
CA THR A 212 -15.35 6.91 -4.73
C THR A 212 -14.94 7.95 -5.78
N VAL A 213 -14.48 7.45 -6.92
CA VAL A 213 -14.14 8.25 -8.12
C VAL A 213 -15.25 8.09 -9.14
N ASP A 214 -15.60 9.14 -9.85
CA ASP A 214 -16.65 9.12 -10.87
C ASP A 214 -16.25 8.30 -12.11
N ALA A 215 -17.23 7.95 -12.94
CA ALA A 215 -17.01 7.13 -14.12
C ALA A 215 -16.09 7.78 -15.17
N ALA A 216 -16.01 9.11 -15.21
CA ALA A 216 -15.12 9.84 -16.12
C ALA A 216 -13.66 9.73 -15.62
N GLY A 217 -13.46 9.93 -14.32
CA GLY A 217 -12.16 9.74 -13.67
C GLY A 217 -11.64 8.32 -13.82
N ILE A 218 -12.50 7.31 -13.65
CA ILE A 218 -12.11 5.91 -13.87
C ILE A 218 -11.65 5.66 -15.30
N LYS A 219 -12.35 6.20 -16.31
CA LYS A 219 -11.91 6.10 -17.71
C LYS A 219 -10.54 6.75 -17.94
N THR A 220 -10.27 7.87 -17.28
CA THR A 220 -8.96 8.55 -17.33
C THR A 220 -7.87 7.63 -16.77
N VAL A 221 -8.08 7.02 -15.59
CA VAL A 221 -7.11 6.10 -14.99
C VAL A 221 -6.94 4.83 -15.82
N GLN A 222 -8.02 4.27 -16.39
CA GLN A 222 -7.94 3.16 -17.35
C GLN A 222 -7.11 3.50 -18.58
N GLY A 223 -7.24 4.74 -19.09
CA GLY A 223 -6.41 5.24 -20.20
C GLY A 223 -4.92 5.31 -19.86
N VAL A 224 -4.57 5.65 -18.62
CA VAL A 224 -3.21 5.57 -18.10
C VAL A 224 -2.75 4.11 -18.02
N ALA A 225 -3.57 3.25 -17.42
CA ALA A 225 -3.26 1.84 -17.22
C ALA A 225 -3.04 1.08 -18.53
N ALA A 226 -3.78 1.42 -19.58
CA ALA A 226 -3.62 0.84 -20.92
C ALA A 226 -2.23 1.07 -21.53
N LYS A 227 -1.48 2.08 -21.05
CA LYS A 227 -0.10 2.35 -21.48
C LYS A 227 0.93 1.50 -20.73
N GLY A 228 0.52 0.83 -19.66
CA GLY A 228 1.35 -0.04 -18.84
C GLY A 228 2.30 0.72 -17.93
N THR A 229 3.28 0.00 -17.45
CA THR A 229 4.31 0.47 -16.50
C THR A 229 5.63 0.81 -17.21
N THR A 230 6.46 1.60 -16.57
CA THR A 230 7.78 2.02 -17.10
C THR A 230 8.74 0.85 -17.27
N ASN A 231 8.64 -0.17 -16.42
CA ASN A 231 9.48 -1.37 -16.44
C ASN A 231 8.88 -2.51 -17.28
N GLY A 232 7.68 -2.32 -17.85
CA GLY A 232 6.97 -3.33 -18.62
C GLY A 232 6.45 -4.53 -17.81
N GLN A 233 6.55 -4.48 -16.47
CA GLN A 233 6.02 -5.50 -15.57
C GLN A 233 4.57 -5.15 -15.15
N PRO A 234 3.79 -6.10 -14.63
CA PRO A 234 2.44 -5.84 -14.14
C PRO A 234 2.37 -4.88 -12.94
N ASP A 235 3.47 -4.63 -12.25
CA ASP A 235 3.60 -3.73 -11.12
C ASP A 235 4.81 -2.81 -11.32
N GLY A 236 4.60 -1.50 -11.23
CA GLY A 236 5.64 -0.49 -11.40
C GLY A 236 5.07 0.91 -11.55
N ALA A 237 5.93 1.90 -11.76
CA ALA A 237 5.48 3.25 -12.03
C ALA A 237 4.70 3.32 -13.35
N PRO A 238 3.61 4.12 -13.45
CA PRO A 238 2.86 4.25 -14.68
C PRO A 238 3.75 4.83 -15.80
N LYS A 239 3.68 4.25 -16.99
CA LYS A 239 4.45 4.73 -18.16
C LYS A 239 4.02 6.14 -18.59
N GLN A 240 2.75 6.46 -18.45
CA GLN A 240 2.28 7.83 -18.49
C GLN A 240 2.27 8.36 -17.06
N ALA A 241 3.19 9.24 -16.74
CA ALA A 241 3.23 9.88 -15.42
C ALA A 241 1.91 10.57 -15.11
N VAL A 242 1.39 10.31 -13.92
CA VAL A 242 0.23 11.00 -13.35
C VAL A 242 0.73 11.86 -12.21
N THR A 243 0.53 13.16 -12.33
CA THR A 243 0.90 14.14 -11.30
C THR A 243 -0.36 14.80 -10.78
N ILE A 244 -0.57 14.77 -9.48
CA ILE A 244 -1.60 15.55 -8.79
C ILE A 244 -1.08 16.98 -8.71
N THR A 245 -1.83 17.93 -9.28
CA THR A 245 -1.48 19.37 -9.28
C THR A 245 -2.24 20.17 -8.23
N GLY A 246 -3.16 19.52 -7.54
CA GLY A 246 -3.93 20.09 -6.45
C GLY A 246 -5.15 19.24 -6.12
N VAL A 247 -5.72 19.49 -4.94
CA VAL A 247 -6.99 18.89 -4.49
C VAL A 247 -7.91 20.03 -4.05
N GLY A 248 -9.18 19.99 -4.48
CA GLY A 248 -10.12 21.05 -4.12
C GLY A 248 -11.55 20.76 -4.56
#